data_0152255ff340fa896ae8ea99e3cdf5a1
#
_entry.id   0152255ff340fa896ae8ea99e3cdf5a1
#
_cell.length_a   1.000
_cell.length_b   1.000
_cell.length_c   1.000
_cell.angle_alpha   90.00
_cell.angle_beta   90.00
_cell.angle_gamma   90.00
#
_symmetry.space_group_name_H-M   'P 1'
#
loop_
_entity.id
_entity.type
_entity.pdbx_description
1 polymer ?
#
loop_
_entity_poly.entity_id
_entity_poly.type
_entity_poly.pdbx_seq_one_letter_code
_entity_poly.pdbx_strand_id
1 'polypeptide(L)'
;MKYVDASAVLRLLFSEPGGSVPLVRGDHLVSSELVEIETFRAVDRERLQGRLDDAQTARKRKELIDLLAMLDLAAIDRFVIDRAKGSFGVNVRALDAIHVATAEMLAGEAAGERLEFWTHDDRQATAALSRGLTVRGV
;
A
#
# COMPACT_ATOMS: atom_id res chain seq x y z
N MET A 1 -11.39 -8.48 -2.51
CA MET A 1 -10.07 -7.93 -2.88
C MET A 1 -9.62 -6.93 -1.81
N LYS A 2 -8.38 -7.01 -1.36
CA LYS A 2 -7.78 -6.06 -0.41
C LYS A 2 -6.63 -5.33 -1.08
N TYR A 3 -6.78 -4.04 -1.29
CA TYR A 3 -5.70 -3.17 -1.70
C TYR A 3 -4.89 -2.77 -0.46
N VAL A 4 -3.59 -2.99 -0.47
CA VAL A 4 -2.70 -2.63 0.64
C VAL A 4 -1.67 -1.61 0.18
N ASP A 5 -1.55 -0.49 0.91
CA ASP A 5 -0.52 0.51 0.66
C ASP A 5 0.79 0.19 1.39
N ALA A 6 1.80 1.03 1.22
CA ALA A 6 3.09 0.84 1.86
C ALA A 6 3.00 0.88 3.40
N SER A 7 2.12 1.70 3.97
CA SER A 7 1.94 1.79 5.43
C SER A 7 1.39 0.49 6.02
N ALA A 8 0.45 -0.15 5.32
CA ALA A 8 -0.11 -1.44 5.72
C ALA A 8 0.93 -2.57 5.63
N VAL A 9 1.74 -2.60 4.56
CA VAL A 9 2.83 -3.58 4.40
C VAL A 9 3.90 -3.40 5.49
N LEU A 10 4.32 -2.15 5.75
CA LEU A 10 5.33 -1.85 6.76
C LEU A 10 4.87 -2.20 8.18
N ARG A 11 3.59 -2.01 8.49
CA ARG A 11 3.03 -2.42 9.77
C ARG A 11 3.07 -3.93 9.98
N LEU A 12 2.81 -4.71 8.94
CA LEU A 12 3.00 -6.16 8.96
C LEU A 12 4.48 -6.52 9.17
N LEU A 13 5.37 -5.90 8.39
CA LEU A 13 6.82 -6.18 8.42
C LEU A 13 7.46 -5.90 9.78
N PHE A 14 7.08 -4.78 10.42
CA PHE A 14 7.64 -4.36 11.71
C PHE A 14 6.79 -4.80 12.91
N SER A 15 5.70 -5.54 12.68
CA SER A 15 4.78 -6.02 13.74
C SER A 15 4.32 -4.90 14.67
N GLU A 16 3.99 -3.74 14.12
CA GLU A 16 3.56 -2.57 14.88
C GLU A 16 2.19 -2.80 15.54
N PRO A 17 1.98 -2.30 16.79
CA PRO A 17 0.69 -2.40 17.46
C PRO A 17 -0.38 -1.56 16.74
N GLY A 18 -1.65 -1.94 16.90
CA GLY A 18 -2.80 -1.21 16.34
C GLY A 18 -3.49 -1.87 15.17
N GLY A 19 -3.27 -3.17 15.00
CA GLY A 19 -3.94 -3.98 13.98
C GLY A 19 -3.20 -3.96 12.64
N SER A 20 -2.97 -5.13 12.11
CA SER A 20 -2.47 -5.34 10.75
C SER A 20 -3.63 -5.77 9.86
N VAL A 21 -3.44 -5.71 8.55
CA VAL A 21 -4.37 -6.31 7.59
C VAL A 21 -4.64 -7.75 8.02
N PRO A 22 -5.88 -8.14 8.33
CA PRO A 22 -6.18 -9.52 8.64
C PRO A 22 -6.01 -10.35 7.36
N LEU A 23 -4.94 -11.14 7.30
CA LEU A 23 -4.66 -12.03 6.20
C LEU A 23 -5.45 -13.33 6.40
N VAL A 24 -6.42 -13.59 5.54
CA VAL A 24 -7.18 -14.84 5.51
C VAL A 24 -6.72 -15.65 4.30
N ARG A 25 -6.61 -16.97 4.47
CA ARG A 25 -6.25 -17.86 3.37
C ARG A 25 -7.25 -17.69 2.21
N GLY A 26 -6.73 -17.35 1.04
CA GLY A 26 -7.52 -17.08 -0.15
C GLY A 26 -7.86 -15.60 -0.39
N ASP A 27 -7.39 -14.70 0.47
CA ASP A 27 -7.49 -13.27 0.18
C ASP A 27 -6.75 -12.92 -1.10
N HIS A 28 -7.41 -12.13 -1.95
CA HIS A 28 -6.78 -11.51 -3.10
C HIS A 28 -6.18 -10.17 -2.67
N LEU A 29 -4.86 -10.15 -2.48
CA LEU A 29 -4.10 -8.98 -2.06
C LEU A 29 -3.52 -8.29 -3.28
N VAL A 30 -3.79 -7.00 -3.42
CA VAL A 30 -3.32 -6.18 -4.54
C VAL A 30 -2.65 -4.91 -4.05
N SER A 31 -1.73 -4.37 -4.85
CA SER A 31 -1.13 -3.05 -4.60
C SER A 31 -0.67 -2.40 -5.91
N SER A 32 -0.17 -1.17 -5.83
CA SER A 32 0.63 -0.57 -6.90
C SER A 32 2.07 -1.08 -6.80
N GLU A 33 2.76 -1.23 -7.94
CA GLU A 33 4.22 -1.50 -7.96
C GLU A 33 5.04 -0.43 -7.20
N LEU A 34 4.46 0.75 -6.94
CA LEU A 34 5.05 1.78 -6.09
C LEU A 34 5.40 1.26 -4.70
N VAL A 35 4.62 0.31 -4.16
CA VAL A 35 4.84 -0.27 -2.83
C VAL A 35 6.24 -0.87 -2.66
N GLU A 36 6.82 -1.41 -3.72
CA GLU A 36 8.18 -1.96 -3.68
C GLU A 36 9.20 -0.87 -3.33
N ILE A 37 9.14 0.26 -4.02
CA ILE A 37 10.07 1.37 -3.80
C ILE A 37 9.90 1.92 -2.39
N GLU A 38 8.67 2.18 -1.97
CA GLU A 38 8.38 2.80 -0.67
C GLU A 38 8.83 1.91 0.49
N THR A 39 8.53 0.61 0.42
CA THR A 39 8.85 -0.32 1.52
C THR A 39 10.34 -0.63 1.61
N PHE A 40 11.05 -0.83 0.49
CA PHE A 40 12.50 -0.97 0.49
C PHE A 40 13.21 0.30 0.97
N ARG A 41 12.73 1.50 0.56
CA ARG A 41 13.26 2.76 1.05
C ARG A 41 13.01 2.94 2.56
N ALA A 42 11.87 2.46 3.08
CA ALA A 42 11.59 2.50 4.52
C ALA A 42 12.55 1.60 5.32
N VAL A 43 12.80 0.37 4.87
CA VAL A 43 13.80 -0.52 5.52
C VAL A 43 15.19 0.10 5.49
N ASP A 44 15.59 0.69 4.37
CA ASP A 44 16.89 1.36 4.25
C ASP A 44 17.00 2.57 5.19
N ARG A 45 15.93 3.33 5.37
CA ARG A 45 15.86 4.44 6.32
C ARG A 45 16.07 3.97 7.76
N GLU A 46 15.45 2.85 8.15
CA GLU A 46 15.64 2.25 9.49
C GLU A 46 17.10 1.87 9.73
N ARG A 47 17.75 1.29 8.71
CA ARG A 47 19.19 0.98 8.75
C ARG A 47 20.06 2.23 8.88
N LEU A 48 19.83 3.24 8.05
CA LEU A 48 20.59 4.50 8.03
C LEU A 48 20.47 5.28 9.33
N GLN A 49 19.33 5.15 10.03
CA GLN A 49 19.09 5.75 11.34
C GLN A 49 19.62 4.90 12.51
N GLY A 50 20.29 3.79 12.22
CA GLY A 50 20.91 2.92 13.23
C GLY A 50 19.91 2.05 14.00
N ARG A 51 18.66 1.93 13.57
CA ARG A 51 17.64 1.09 14.22
C ARG A 51 17.71 -0.37 13.81
N LEU A 52 18.40 -0.67 12.71
CA LEU A 52 18.67 -2.03 12.23
C LEU A 52 20.16 -2.18 12.00
N ASP A 53 20.77 -3.24 12.58
CA ASP A 53 22.11 -3.69 12.21
C ASP A 53 22.08 -4.45 10.87
N ASP A 54 23.26 -4.89 10.39
CA ASP A 54 23.36 -5.60 9.09
C ASP A 54 22.56 -6.90 9.07
N ALA A 55 22.61 -7.68 10.16
CA ALA A 55 21.88 -8.95 10.25
C ALA A 55 20.36 -8.73 10.32
N GLN A 56 19.92 -7.74 11.08
CA GLN A 56 18.50 -7.33 11.15
C GLN A 56 18.00 -6.81 9.79
N THR A 57 18.81 -5.98 9.13
CA THR A 57 18.50 -5.45 7.81
C THR A 57 18.33 -6.59 6.79
N ALA A 58 19.24 -7.56 6.78
CA ALA A 58 19.18 -8.72 5.88
C ALA A 58 17.89 -9.54 6.10
N ARG A 59 17.53 -9.79 7.37
CA ARG A 59 16.28 -10.50 7.72
C ARG A 59 15.06 -9.70 7.29
N LYS A 60 14.99 -8.39 7.59
CA LYS A 60 13.86 -7.55 7.20
C LYS A 60 13.68 -7.44 5.68
N ARG A 61 14.77 -7.36 4.93
CA ARG A 61 14.72 -7.40 3.46
C ARG A 61 14.17 -8.74 2.95
N LYS A 62 14.58 -9.86 3.54
CA LYS A 62 14.06 -11.19 3.17
C LYS A 62 12.56 -11.30 3.47
N GLU A 63 12.14 -10.91 4.68
CA GLU A 63 10.72 -10.88 5.08
C GLU A 63 9.89 -10.00 4.13
N LEU A 64 10.42 -8.82 3.76
CA LEU A 64 9.75 -7.91 2.83
C LEU A 64 9.58 -8.53 1.44
N ILE A 65 10.61 -9.19 0.91
CA ILE A 65 10.53 -9.91 -0.38
C ILE A 65 9.41 -10.95 -0.33
N ASP A 66 9.34 -11.73 0.76
CA ASP A 66 8.32 -12.76 0.93
C ASP A 66 6.90 -12.16 1.03
N LEU A 67 6.74 -11.04 1.73
CA LEU A 67 5.47 -10.30 1.82
C LEU A 67 5.04 -9.76 0.44
N LEU A 68 5.95 -9.10 -0.28
CA LEU A 68 5.65 -8.55 -1.59
C LEU A 68 5.30 -9.62 -2.62
N ALA A 69 5.88 -10.82 -2.50
CA ALA A 69 5.54 -11.97 -3.36
C ALA A 69 4.10 -12.48 -3.16
N MET A 70 3.42 -12.07 -2.09
CA MET A 70 2.00 -12.39 -1.84
C MET A 70 1.04 -11.39 -2.50
N LEU A 71 1.55 -10.31 -3.07
CA LEU A 71 0.74 -9.24 -3.66
C LEU A 71 0.72 -9.35 -5.18
N ASP A 72 -0.45 -9.15 -5.78
CA ASP A 72 -0.56 -8.84 -7.19
C ASP A 72 -0.30 -7.35 -7.38
N LEU A 73 0.78 -6.99 -8.08
CA LEU A 73 1.21 -5.62 -8.26
C LEU A 73 0.71 -5.06 -9.60
N ALA A 74 -0.06 -3.97 -9.51
CA ALA A 74 -0.53 -3.24 -10.68
C ALA A 74 0.53 -2.23 -11.14
N ALA A 75 0.79 -2.20 -12.44
CA ALA A 75 1.72 -1.26 -13.06
C ALA A 75 1.22 0.19 -12.95
N ILE A 76 2.16 1.12 -12.81
CA ILE A 76 1.89 2.57 -12.89
C ILE A 76 1.89 2.97 -14.37
N ASP A 77 0.83 2.65 -15.05
CA ASP A 77 0.66 2.95 -16.47
C ASP A 77 0.14 4.38 -16.71
N ARG A 78 -0.09 4.70 -17.98
CA ARG A 78 -0.60 6.03 -18.38
C ARG A 78 -1.99 6.29 -17.80
N PHE A 79 -2.84 5.27 -17.68
CA PHE A 79 -4.17 5.42 -17.11
C PHE A 79 -4.12 5.82 -15.63
N VAL A 80 -3.27 5.15 -14.85
CA VAL A 80 -3.04 5.48 -13.43
C VAL A 80 -2.49 6.90 -13.30
N ILE A 81 -1.49 7.28 -14.11
CA ILE A 81 -0.90 8.63 -14.10
C ILE A 81 -1.94 9.69 -14.43
N ASP A 82 -2.75 9.49 -15.46
CA ASP A 82 -3.77 10.46 -15.87
C ASP A 82 -4.84 10.64 -14.81
N ARG A 83 -5.20 9.56 -14.11
CA ARG A 83 -6.15 9.61 -12.99
C ARG A 83 -5.55 10.29 -11.76
N ALA A 84 -4.30 9.99 -11.42
CA ALA A 84 -3.59 10.59 -10.29
C ALA A 84 -3.37 12.11 -10.44
N LYS A 85 -3.27 12.62 -11.66
CA LYS A 85 -3.20 14.07 -11.95
C LYS A 85 -4.51 14.82 -11.69
N GLY A 86 -5.64 14.11 -11.64
CA GLY A 86 -6.95 14.73 -11.45
C GLY A 86 -7.15 15.27 -10.05
N SER A 87 -8.20 16.08 -9.86
CA SER A 87 -8.56 16.58 -8.54
C SER A 87 -9.17 15.47 -7.68
N PHE A 88 -8.76 15.44 -6.42
CA PHE A 88 -9.32 14.56 -5.38
C PHE A 88 -10.37 15.27 -4.50
N GLY A 89 -10.52 16.60 -4.65
CA GLY A 89 -11.37 17.39 -3.77
C GLY A 89 -10.82 17.58 -2.37
N VAL A 90 -9.69 16.97 -2.05
CA VAL A 90 -8.94 17.05 -0.80
C VAL A 90 -7.45 17.18 -1.10
N ASN A 91 -6.68 17.60 -0.09
CA ASN A 91 -5.23 17.66 -0.25
C ASN A 91 -4.63 16.24 -0.26
N VAL A 92 -3.87 15.93 -1.29
CA VAL A 92 -3.24 14.62 -1.48
C VAL A 92 -1.82 14.78 -2.03
N ARG A 93 -0.89 13.96 -1.58
CA ARG A 93 0.48 13.92 -2.10
C ARG A 93 0.54 13.05 -3.36
N ALA A 94 1.59 13.24 -4.17
CA ALA A 94 1.74 12.54 -5.44
C ALA A 94 1.73 11.00 -5.30
N LEU A 95 2.43 10.45 -4.31
CA LEU A 95 2.50 9.00 -4.10
C LEU A 95 1.15 8.44 -3.60
N ASP A 96 0.49 9.17 -2.68
CA ASP A 96 -0.84 8.80 -2.18
C ASP A 96 -1.88 8.83 -3.33
N ALA A 97 -1.77 9.82 -4.22
CA ALA A 97 -2.64 9.92 -5.40
C ALA A 97 -2.46 8.73 -6.35
N ILE A 98 -1.22 8.23 -6.53
CA ILE A 98 -0.94 7.05 -7.33
C ILE A 98 -1.59 5.80 -6.72
N HIS A 99 -1.45 5.59 -5.40
CA HIS A 99 -2.08 4.47 -4.72
C HIS A 99 -3.61 4.51 -4.85
N VAL A 100 -4.22 5.65 -4.59
CA VAL A 100 -5.69 5.79 -4.69
C VAL A 100 -6.17 5.59 -6.13
N ALA A 101 -5.48 6.18 -7.12
CA ALA A 101 -5.81 6.01 -8.54
C ALA A 101 -5.70 4.54 -8.99
N THR A 102 -4.67 3.82 -8.52
CA THR A 102 -4.50 2.39 -8.80
C THR A 102 -5.64 1.57 -8.18
N ALA A 103 -6.00 1.87 -6.93
CA ALA A 103 -7.11 1.17 -6.26
C ALA A 103 -8.46 1.43 -6.96
N GLU A 104 -8.72 2.65 -7.42
CA GLU A 104 -9.93 2.97 -8.19
C GLU A 104 -10.00 2.18 -9.51
N MET A 105 -8.87 2.07 -10.23
CA MET A 105 -8.78 1.28 -11.45
C MET A 105 -9.12 -0.18 -11.18
N LEU A 106 -8.47 -0.78 -10.19
CA LEU A 106 -8.70 -2.18 -9.82
C LEU A 106 -10.13 -2.43 -9.33
N ALA A 107 -10.71 -1.50 -8.58
CA ALA A 107 -12.11 -1.59 -8.16
C ALA A 107 -13.09 -1.55 -9.35
N GLY A 108 -12.77 -0.78 -10.39
CA GLY A 108 -13.55 -0.71 -11.63
C GLY A 108 -13.45 -1.98 -12.48
N GLU A 109 -12.32 -2.67 -12.43
CA GLU A 109 -12.08 -3.92 -13.17
C GLU A 109 -12.62 -5.16 -12.45
N ALA A 110 -12.77 -5.08 -11.13
CA ALA A 110 -13.22 -6.18 -10.28
C ALA A 110 -14.73 -6.43 -10.45
N ALA A 111 -15.12 -7.23 -11.43
CA ALA A 111 -16.50 -7.55 -11.79
C ALA A 111 -17.35 -8.08 -10.59
N GLY A 112 -17.82 -7.15 -9.74
CA GLY A 112 -18.65 -7.44 -8.56
C GLY A 112 -17.90 -7.78 -7.27
N GLU A 113 -16.58 -7.87 -7.28
CA GLU A 113 -15.78 -8.05 -6.07
C GLU A 113 -15.56 -6.68 -5.39
N ARG A 114 -15.91 -6.58 -4.11
CA ARG A 114 -15.72 -5.36 -3.33
C ARG A 114 -14.24 -5.17 -2.97
N LEU A 115 -13.66 -4.03 -3.34
CA LEU A 115 -12.31 -3.64 -2.94
C LEU A 115 -12.35 -2.93 -1.58
N GLU A 116 -11.53 -3.38 -0.64
CA GLU A 116 -11.20 -2.68 0.60
C GLU A 116 -9.81 -2.07 0.49
N PHE A 117 -9.69 -0.76 0.75
CA PHE A 117 -8.44 -0.03 0.75
C PHE A 117 -7.84 0.00 2.16
N TRP A 118 -6.73 -0.71 2.37
CA TRP A 118 -6.05 -0.83 3.64
C TRP A 118 -4.86 0.12 3.72
N THR A 119 -4.93 1.06 4.66
CA THR A 119 -3.89 2.06 4.94
C THR A 119 -3.84 2.38 6.42
N HIS A 120 -2.68 2.81 6.92
CA HIS A 120 -2.49 3.38 8.25
C HIS A 120 -2.03 4.85 8.18
N ASP A 121 -2.19 5.49 7.02
CA ASP A 121 -1.96 6.93 6.82
C ASP A 121 -3.31 7.66 6.70
N ASP A 122 -3.62 8.53 7.67
CA ASP A 122 -4.87 9.28 7.74
C ASP A 122 -5.11 10.16 6.49
N ARG A 123 -4.05 10.69 5.88
CA ARG A 123 -4.17 11.53 4.68
C ARG A 123 -4.53 10.68 3.48
N GLN A 124 -3.89 9.53 3.35
CA GLN A 124 -4.20 8.59 2.27
C GLN A 124 -5.60 8.01 2.45
N ALA A 125 -6.01 7.71 3.69
CA ALA A 125 -7.38 7.30 4.03
C ALA A 125 -8.40 8.36 3.59
N THR A 126 -8.14 9.63 3.91
CA THR A 126 -8.99 10.75 3.50
C THR A 126 -9.10 10.86 1.97
N ALA A 127 -7.99 10.72 1.26
CA ALA A 127 -7.97 10.73 -0.21
C ALA A 127 -8.76 9.56 -0.80
N ALA A 128 -8.61 8.35 -0.26
CA ALA A 128 -9.35 7.17 -0.69
C ALA A 128 -10.86 7.30 -0.44
N LEU A 129 -11.25 7.80 0.73
CA LEU A 129 -12.65 8.09 1.06
C LEU A 129 -13.26 9.13 0.11
N SER A 130 -12.51 10.20 -0.24
CA SER A 130 -12.99 11.23 -1.18
C SER A 130 -13.30 10.69 -2.57
N ARG A 131 -12.74 9.52 -2.90
CA ARG A 131 -12.94 8.81 -4.17
C ARG A 131 -13.95 7.66 -4.05
N GLY A 132 -14.63 7.52 -2.91
CA GLY A 132 -15.67 6.53 -2.68
C GLY A 132 -15.16 5.12 -2.36
N LEU A 133 -13.86 4.95 -2.05
CA LEU A 133 -13.31 3.66 -1.66
C LEU A 133 -13.71 3.29 -0.22
N THR A 134 -13.86 2.00 0.04
CA THR A 134 -14.06 1.49 1.40
C THR A 134 -12.72 1.38 2.12
N VAL A 135 -12.46 2.25 3.09
CA VAL A 135 -11.18 2.33 3.81
C VAL A 135 -11.20 1.46 5.07
N ARG A 136 -10.05 0.86 5.39
CA ARG A 136 -9.76 0.07 6.58
C ARG A 136 -8.38 0.42 7.13
N GLY A 137 -8.16 0.20 8.42
CA GLY A 137 -6.85 0.30 9.07
C GLY A 137 -6.54 1.62 9.77
N VAL A 138 -7.41 2.61 9.65
CA VAL A 138 -7.37 3.89 10.39
C VAL A 138 -8.56 4.01 11.31
#